data_350bb5d429939180a931f64ab3c13496
#
_entry.id   350bb5d429939180a931f64ab3c13496
#
_cell.length_a   1.000
_cell.length_b   1.000
_cell.length_c   1.000
_cell.angle_alpha   90.00
_cell.angle_beta   90.00
_cell.angle_gamma   90.00
#
_symmetry.space_group_name_H-M   'P 1'
#
loop_
_entity.id
_entity.type
_entity.pdbx_description
1 polymer ?
#
loop_
_entity_poly.entity_id
_entity_poly.type
_entity_poly.pdbx_seq_one_letter_code
_entity_poly.pdbx_strand_id
1 'polypeptide(L)'
;MKETLDEESKKALVAYRMQRAADTLKEAEVMRREGFYNAAINRLYYACYYAVVALLLQNDIQTQTHNGVKTMLGLHFVSTGKLPLRTVSYTHLTL
;
A
#
# COMPACT_ATOMS: atom_id res chain seq x y z
N MET A 1 3.64 -1.67 -27.13
CA MET A 1 2.31 -1.97 -26.67
C MET A 1 2.31 -2.28 -25.17
N LYS A 2 1.33 -1.79 -24.52
CA LYS A 2 1.24 -2.04 -23.12
C LYS A 2 0.62 -3.40 -22.85
N GLU A 3 1.30 -4.17 -22.05
CA GLU A 3 0.78 -5.48 -21.71
C GLU A 3 -0.02 -5.40 -20.45
N THR A 4 -1.14 -6.08 -20.44
CA THR A 4 -1.94 -6.20 -19.24
C THR A 4 -1.76 -7.59 -18.68
N LEU A 5 -1.73 -7.67 -17.35
CA LEU A 5 -1.68 -8.94 -16.68
C LEU A 5 -2.98 -9.68 -16.92
N ASP A 6 -2.90 -10.99 -17.17
CA ASP A 6 -4.11 -11.78 -17.19
C ASP A 6 -4.66 -11.88 -15.76
N GLU A 7 -5.89 -12.37 -15.65
CA GLU A 7 -6.56 -12.40 -14.35
C GLU A 7 -5.83 -13.28 -13.36
N GLU A 8 -5.27 -14.36 -13.82
CA GLU A 8 -4.59 -15.28 -12.92
C GLU A 8 -3.29 -14.69 -12.39
N SER A 9 -2.52 -14.06 -13.27
CA SER A 9 -1.29 -13.40 -12.86
C SER A 9 -1.57 -12.22 -11.93
N LYS A 10 -2.62 -11.48 -12.20
CA LYS A 10 -3.01 -10.36 -11.36
C LYS A 10 -3.37 -10.84 -9.96
N LYS A 11 -4.16 -11.91 -9.88
CA LYS A 11 -4.53 -12.47 -8.57
C LYS A 11 -3.30 -12.90 -7.79
N ALA A 12 -2.36 -13.57 -8.47
CA ALA A 12 -1.16 -14.03 -7.80
C ALA A 12 -0.33 -12.85 -7.29
N LEU A 13 -0.22 -11.79 -8.07
CA LEU A 13 0.56 -10.63 -7.68
C LEU A 13 -0.10 -9.88 -6.53
N VAL A 14 -1.41 -9.74 -6.58
CA VAL A 14 -2.14 -9.11 -5.49
C VAL A 14 -1.95 -9.90 -4.20
N ALA A 15 -2.06 -11.23 -4.28
CA ALA A 15 -1.87 -12.08 -3.11
C ALA A 15 -0.44 -11.94 -2.56
N TYR A 16 0.55 -11.88 -3.45
CA TYR A 16 1.93 -11.70 -3.01
C TYR A 16 2.12 -10.39 -2.27
N ARG A 17 1.57 -9.30 -2.81
CA ARG A 17 1.72 -7.99 -2.17
C ARG A 17 0.97 -7.91 -0.86
N MET A 18 -0.19 -8.55 -0.75
CA MET A 18 -0.91 -8.60 0.52
C MET A 18 -0.15 -9.41 1.55
N GLN A 19 0.50 -10.50 1.12
CA GLN A 19 1.33 -11.28 2.04
C GLN A 19 2.52 -10.45 2.51
N ARG A 20 3.14 -9.68 1.60
CA ARG A 20 4.23 -8.78 1.97
C ARG A 20 3.75 -7.75 3.00
N ALA A 21 2.54 -7.22 2.80
CA ALA A 21 1.98 -6.28 3.75
C ALA A 21 1.83 -6.92 5.13
N ALA A 22 1.29 -8.14 5.17
CA ALA A 22 1.09 -8.84 6.44
C ALA A 22 2.41 -9.15 7.13
N ASP A 23 3.40 -9.62 6.37
CA ASP A 23 4.70 -9.93 6.94
C ASP A 23 5.39 -8.67 7.49
N THR A 24 5.29 -7.58 6.75
CA THR A 24 5.91 -6.33 7.16
C THR A 24 5.23 -5.77 8.40
N LEU A 25 3.92 -5.96 8.51
CA LEU A 25 3.19 -5.55 9.70
C LEU A 25 3.67 -6.31 10.93
N LYS A 26 3.95 -7.60 10.77
CA LYS A 26 4.52 -8.39 11.86
C LYS A 26 5.88 -7.87 12.27
N GLU A 27 6.71 -7.48 11.29
CA GLU A 27 8.01 -6.88 11.59
C GLU A 27 7.84 -5.60 12.39
N ALA A 28 6.86 -4.78 12.02
CA ALA A 28 6.61 -3.54 12.75
C ALA A 28 6.24 -3.83 14.20
N GLU A 29 5.42 -4.85 14.42
CA GLU A 29 5.00 -5.20 15.77
C GLU A 29 6.18 -5.68 16.61
N VAL A 30 7.07 -6.48 16.04
CA VAL A 30 8.26 -6.92 16.75
C VAL A 30 9.14 -5.73 17.08
N MET A 31 9.35 -4.82 16.15
CA MET A 31 10.17 -3.64 16.39
C MET A 31 9.58 -2.78 17.52
N ARG A 32 8.25 -2.63 17.51
CA ARG A 32 7.58 -1.85 18.54
C ARG A 32 7.80 -2.47 19.93
N ARG A 33 7.66 -3.79 20.02
CA ARG A 33 7.83 -4.48 21.30
C ARG A 33 9.25 -4.37 21.82
N GLU A 34 10.22 -4.32 20.91
CA GLU A 34 11.63 -4.21 21.30
C GLU A 34 12.06 -2.77 21.55
N GLY A 35 11.16 -1.82 21.37
CA GLY A 35 11.47 -0.42 21.63
C GLY A 35 12.09 0.32 20.47
N PHE A 36 12.16 -0.30 19.30
CA PHE A 36 12.71 0.34 18.11
C PHE A 36 11.61 1.08 17.38
N TYR A 37 11.19 2.22 17.93
CA TYR A 37 9.98 2.88 17.47
C TYR A 37 10.11 3.48 16.08
N ASN A 38 11.26 4.08 15.76
CA ASN A 38 11.45 4.63 14.43
C ASN A 38 11.42 3.52 13.36
N ALA A 39 12.04 2.39 13.68
CA ALA A 39 12.01 1.26 12.76
C ALA A 39 10.60 0.69 12.64
N ALA A 40 9.87 0.68 13.75
CA ALA A 40 8.49 0.19 13.72
C ALA A 40 7.62 1.06 12.82
N ILE A 41 7.77 2.38 12.93
CA ILE A 41 7.01 3.31 12.09
C ILE A 41 7.36 3.11 10.61
N ASN A 42 8.64 2.93 10.33
CA ASN A 42 9.07 2.69 8.96
C ASN A 42 8.46 1.43 8.39
N ARG A 43 8.46 0.34 9.17
CA ARG A 43 7.87 -0.91 8.73
C ARG A 43 6.37 -0.78 8.56
N LEU A 44 5.72 -0.06 9.46
CA LEU A 44 4.28 0.17 9.36
C LEU A 44 3.94 0.93 8.09
N TYR A 45 4.72 1.95 7.77
CA TYR A 45 4.51 2.68 6.53
C TYR A 45 4.58 1.75 5.32
N TYR A 46 5.60 0.90 5.28
CA TYR A 46 5.76 0.01 4.14
C TYR A 46 4.67 -1.06 4.08
N ALA A 47 4.18 -1.51 5.24
CA ALA A 47 3.07 -2.45 5.25
C ALA A 47 1.84 -1.81 4.59
N CYS A 48 1.55 -0.56 4.94
CA CYS A 48 0.45 0.16 4.35
C CYS A 48 0.68 0.40 2.85
N TYR A 49 1.91 0.73 2.49
CA TYR A 49 2.26 0.95 1.09
C TYR A 49 1.99 -0.30 0.26
N TYR A 50 2.44 -1.46 0.75
CA TYR A 50 2.23 -2.71 0.01
C TYR A 50 0.76 -3.03 -0.13
N ALA A 51 -0.03 -2.78 0.92
CA ALA A 51 -1.47 -3.04 0.86
C ALA A 51 -2.15 -2.11 -0.14
N VAL A 52 -1.74 -0.84 -0.16
CA VAL A 52 -2.32 0.11 -1.11
C VAL A 52 -1.95 -0.26 -2.54
N VAL A 53 -0.70 -0.67 -2.76
CA VAL A 53 -0.28 -1.10 -4.10
C VAL A 53 -1.12 -2.29 -4.56
N ALA A 54 -1.38 -3.23 -3.64
CA ALA A 54 -2.22 -4.38 -3.97
C ALA A 54 -3.62 -3.94 -4.35
N LEU A 55 -4.17 -2.99 -3.60
CA LEU A 55 -5.52 -2.49 -3.87
C LEU A 55 -5.59 -1.81 -5.24
N LEU A 56 -4.59 -0.99 -5.55
CA LEU A 56 -4.55 -0.32 -6.84
C LEU A 56 -4.43 -1.32 -7.97
N LEU A 57 -3.57 -2.31 -7.80
CA LEU A 57 -3.38 -3.34 -8.83
C LEU A 57 -4.67 -4.13 -9.05
N GLN A 58 -5.38 -4.43 -7.97
CA GLN A 58 -6.64 -5.16 -8.08
C GLN A 58 -7.65 -4.37 -8.89
N ASN A 59 -7.53 -3.06 -8.92
CA ASN A 59 -8.40 -2.18 -9.71
C ASN A 59 -7.76 -1.73 -11.01
N ASP A 60 -6.72 -2.45 -11.45
CA ASP A 60 -6.04 -2.21 -12.72
C ASP A 60 -5.36 -0.85 -12.79
N ILE A 61 -4.90 -0.36 -11.65
CA ILE A 61 -4.16 0.88 -11.55
C ILE A 61 -2.73 0.55 -11.18
N GLN A 62 -1.77 0.97 -12.00
CA GLN A 62 -0.36 0.70 -11.73
C GLN A 62 0.39 2.00 -11.51
N THR A 63 1.28 1.97 -10.54
CA THR A 63 2.14 3.11 -10.26
C THR A 63 3.40 2.58 -9.59
N GLN A 64 4.52 3.30 -9.77
CA GLN A 64 5.80 2.81 -9.32
C GLN A 64 6.44 3.70 -8.26
N THR A 65 5.81 4.80 -7.90
CA THR A 65 6.38 5.72 -6.93
C THR A 65 5.41 5.94 -5.79
N HIS A 66 5.95 6.34 -4.63
CA HIS A 66 5.11 6.67 -3.49
C HIS A 66 4.14 7.80 -3.82
N ASN A 67 4.63 8.82 -4.53
CA ASN A 67 3.77 9.93 -4.93
C ASN A 67 2.70 9.45 -5.91
N GLY A 68 3.07 8.58 -6.83
CA GLY A 68 2.10 8.00 -7.74
C GLY A 68 1.03 7.22 -7.02
N VAL A 69 1.42 6.44 -6.00
CA VAL A 69 0.45 5.68 -5.21
C VAL A 69 -0.52 6.62 -4.52
N LYS A 70 -0.01 7.68 -3.89
CA LYS A 70 -0.87 8.64 -3.20
C LYS A 70 -1.79 9.35 -4.19
N THR A 71 -1.26 9.73 -5.34
CA THR A 71 -2.05 10.42 -6.35
C THR A 71 -3.18 9.52 -6.85
N MET A 72 -2.87 8.28 -7.16
CA MET A 72 -3.87 7.35 -7.66
C MET A 72 -4.90 7.01 -6.58
N LEU A 73 -4.45 6.89 -5.34
CA LEU A 73 -5.36 6.64 -4.23
C LEU A 73 -6.35 7.78 -4.10
N GLY A 74 -5.85 9.03 -4.13
CA GLY A 74 -6.74 10.19 -4.03
C GLY A 74 -7.69 10.28 -5.21
N LEU A 75 -7.15 10.05 -6.42
CA LEU A 75 -7.93 10.21 -7.63
C LEU A 75 -9.02 9.14 -7.75
N HIS A 76 -8.70 7.89 -7.40
CA HIS A 76 -9.60 6.78 -7.67
C HIS A 76 -10.41 6.34 -6.47
N PHE A 77 -9.99 6.66 -5.26
CA PHE A 77 -10.68 6.15 -4.08
C PHE A 77 -11.22 7.27 -3.19
N VAL A 78 -10.47 8.33 -3.01
CA VAL A 78 -10.96 9.45 -2.19
C VAL A 78 -12.00 10.26 -2.95
N SER A 79 -11.68 10.63 -4.18
CA SER A 79 -12.60 11.46 -4.96
C SER A 79 -13.85 10.70 -5.37
N THR A 80 -13.81 9.36 -5.38
CA THR A 80 -15.01 8.56 -5.65
C THR A 80 -15.73 8.16 -4.37
N GLY A 81 -15.23 8.59 -3.22
CA GLY A 81 -15.87 8.31 -1.94
C GLY A 81 -15.54 6.96 -1.34
N LYS A 82 -14.58 6.24 -1.90
CA LYS A 82 -14.23 4.91 -1.38
C LYS A 82 -13.37 4.97 -0.13
N LEU A 83 -12.58 6.03 0.02
CA LEU A 83 -11.74 6.20 1.20
C LEU A 83 -11.85 7.64 1.71
N PRO A 84 -11.76 7.83 3.03
CA PRO A 84 -11.79 9.18 3.58
C PRO A 84 -10.54 9.97 3.20
N LEU A 85 -10.71 11.26 3.01
CA LEU A 85 -9.60 12.15 2.71
C LEU A 85 -8.55 12.09 3.82
N ARG A 86 -9.00 11.92 5.05
CA ARG A 86 -8.09 11.88 6.19
C ARG A 86 -7.06 10.77 6.06
N THR A 87 -7.44 9.62 5.50
CA THR A 87 -6.52 8.50 5.33
C THR A 87 -5.35 8.90 4.44
N VAL A 88 -5.64 9.62 3.35
CA VAL A 88 -4.60 10.05 2.43
C VAL A 88 -3.69 11.09 3.09
N SER A 89 -4.27 12.02 3.83
CA SER A 89 -3.48 13.04 4.54
C SER A 89 -2.58 12.42 5.58
N TYR A 90 -3.06 11.43 6.29
CA TYR A 90 -2.27 10.73 7.29
C TYR A 90 -1.07 10.05 6.65
N THR A 91 -1.29 9.39 5.52
CA THR A 91 -0.21 8.75 4.80
C THR A 91 0.84 9.77 4.38
N HIS A 92 0.39 10.94 3.97
CA HIS A 92 1.31 12.01 3.58
C HIS A 92 2.19 12.45 4.75
N LEU A 93 1.61 12.53 5.95
CA LEU A 93 2.36 12.97 7.12
C LEU A 93 3.42 11.98 7.56
N THR A 94 3.23 10.69 7.27
CA THR A 94 4.20 9.68 7.66
C THR A 94 5.35 9.53 6.68
N LEU A 95 5.28 10.22 5.57
CA LEU A 95 6.37 10.20 4.62
C LEU A 95 7.43 11.19 5.03
#